data_0beb09d4764e8b59ea93b4a7210cb739
#
_entry.id   0beb09d4764e8b59ea93b4a7210cb739
#
_cell.length_a   1.000
_cell.length_b   1.000
_cell.length_c   1.000
_cell.angle_alpha   90.00
_cell.angle_beta   90.00
_cell.angle_gamma   90.00
#
_symmetry.space_group_name_H-M   'P 1'
#
loop_
_entity.id
_entity.type
_entity.pdbx_description
1 polymer ?
#
loop_
_entity_poly.entity_id
_entity_poly.type
_entity_poly.pdbx_seq_one_letter_code
_entity_poly.pdbx_strand_id
1 'polypeptide(L)'
;MEMAKYILRILRTQPIVVFSWGFHNAHALPNGLRFSVDGYLHQGKVEVLYNEGADLFVVNTLNADGSIKQQVEDVYLDCLVSVIDSMVETI
;
A
#
# COMPACT_ATOMS: atom_id res chain seq x y z
N MET A 1 0.38 -19.40 1.46
CA MET A 1 -0.37 -18.24 1.98
C MET A 1 -0.29 -17.10 0.99
N GLU A 2 -1.40 -16.52 0.66
CA GLU A 2 -1.38 -15.36 -0.23
C GLU A 2 -0.90 -14.13 0.52
N MET A 3 0.09 -13.47 -0.02
CA MET A 3 0.62 -12.24 0.55
C MET A 3 -0.43 -11.14 0.61
N ALA A 4 -1.36 -11.10 -0.36
CA ALA A 4 -2.44 -10.13 -0.37
C ALA A 4 -3.29 -10.20 0.89
N LYS A 5 -3.65 -11.39 1.34
CA LYS A 5 -4.45 -11.57 2.57
C LYS A 5 -3.69 -11.11 3.80
N TYR A 6 -2.41 -11.38 3.84
CA TYR A 6 -1.55 -10.96 4.93
C TYR A 6 -1.49 -9.44 5.04
N ILE A 7 -1.28 -8.77 3.90
CA ILE A 7 -1.26 -7.31 3.85
C ILE A 7 -2.60 -6.73 4.27
N LEU A 8 -3.71 -7.29 3.76
CA LEU A 8 -5.05 -6.84 4.17
C LEU A 8 -5.26 -6.98 5.67
N ARG A 9 -4.75 -8.02 6.28
CA ARG A 9 -4.85 -8.21 7.73
C ARG A 9 -4.10 -7.10 8.48
N ILE A 10 -2.93 -6.72 7.98
CA ILE A 10 -2.16 -5.60 8.56
C ILE A 10 -2.96 -4.30 8.45
N LEU A 11 -3.52 -4.02 7.28
CA LEU A 11 -4.29 -2.80 7.05
C LEU A 11 -5.53 -2.74 7.95
N ARG A 12 -6.14 -3.88 8.21
CA ARG A 12 -7.34 -3.95 9.07
C ARG A 12 -7.06 -3.64 10.54
N THR A 13 -5.81 -3.60 10.96
CA THR A 13 -5.47 -3.19 12.34
C THR A 13 -5.73 -1.71 12.57
N GLN A 14 -5.81 -0.90 11.50
CA GLN A 14 -6.08 0.53 11.60
C GLN A 14 -7.18 0.93 10.60
N PRO A 15 -8.41 0.47 10.81
CA PRO A 15 -9.47 0.63 9.83
C PRO A 15 -9.85 2.08 9.57
N ILE A 16 -9.77 2.95 10.58
CA ILE A 16 -10.12 4.36 10.41
C ILE A 16 -9.12 5.05 9.49
N VAL A 17 -7.83 4.78 9.66
CA VAL A 17 -6.78 5.35 8.82
C VAL A 17 -6.95 4.87 7.38
N VAL A 18 -7.14 3.58 7.18
CA VAL A 18 -7.32 2.98 5.85
C VAL A 18 -8.57 3.53 5.18
N PHE A 19 -9.65 3.68 5.94
CA PHE A 19 -10.90 4.25 5.43
C PHE A 19 -10.68 5.69 4.93
N SER A 20 -9.87 6.47 5.63
CA SER A 20 -9.61 7.87 5.24
C SER A 20 -8.90 7.98 3.87
N TRP A 21 -8.23 6.93 3.42
CA TRP A 21 -7.58 6.91 2.10
C TRP A 21 -8.57 6.73 0.95
N GLY A 22 -9.84 6.39 1.21
CA GLY A 22 -10.76 6.00 0.15
C GLY A 22 -10.39 4.65 -0.47
N PHE A 23 -9.90 3.72 0.35
CA PHE A 23 -9.45 2.39 -0.08
C PHE A 23 -10.56 1.65 -0.82
N HIS A 24 -10.28 1.20 -2.05
CA HIS A 24 -11.22 0.41 -2.85
C HIS A 24 -10.48 -0.36 -3.94
N ASN A 25 -11.20 -1.26 -4.61
CA ASN A 25 -10.70 -2.05 -5.75
C ASN A 25 -9.42 -2.81 -5.46
N ALA A 26 -9.38 -3.55 -4.35
CA ALA A 26 -8.22 -4.34 -3.98
C ALA A 26 -8.07 -5.56 -4.91
N HIS A 27 -6.85 -5.78 -5.40
CA HIS A 27 -6.49 -6.92 -6.25
C HIS A 27 -5.27 -7.62 -5.68
N ALA A 28 -5.33 -8.95 -5.60
CA ALA A 28 -4.20 -9.75 -5.18
C ALA A 28 -3.14 -9.79 -6.28
N LEU A 29 -1.88 -9.63 -5.88
CA LEU A 29 -0.71 -9.81 -6.74
C LEU A 29 0.04 -11.06 -6.26
N PRO A 30 0.89 -11.67 -7.10
CA PRO A 30 1.64 -12.86 -6.67
C PRO A 30 2.44 -12.66 -5.38
N ASN A 31 2.95 -11.46 -5.16
CA ASN A 31 3.77 -11.15 -3.98
C ASN A 31 3.27 -9.92 -3.24
N GLY A 32 2.01 -9.54 -3.39
CA GLY A 32 1.53 -8.34 -2.75
C GLY A 32 0.08 -8.03 -3.00
N LEU A 33 -0.25 -6.75 -2.88
CA LEU A 33 -1.61 -6.23 -3.01
C LEU A 33 -1.58 -4.92 -3.79
N ARG A 34 -2.52 -4.77 -4.72
CA ARG A 34 -2.77 -3.49 -5.39
C ARG A 34 -4.16 -3.02 -5.02
N PHE A 35 -4.30 -1.74 -4.74
CA PHE A 35 -5.60 -1.14 -4.44
C PHE A 35 -5.63 0.30 -4.93
N SER A 36 -6.82 0.87 -4.97
CA SER A 36 -7.02 2.27 -5.35
C SER A 36 -7.33 3.11 -4.13
N VAL A 37 -6.92 4.37 -4.18
CA VAL A 37 -7.15 5.35 -3.11
C VAL A 37 -7.59 6.68 -3.72
N ASP A 38 -8.29 7.49 -2.91
CA ASP A 38 -8.64 8.87 -3.22
C ASP A 38 -8.15 9.77 -2.08
N GLY A 39 -6.87 9.65 -1.77
CA GLY A 39 -6.25 10.40 -0.69
C GLY A 39 -5.92 11.83 -1.08
N TYR A 40 -5.52 12.61 -0.11
CA TYR A 40 -5.21 14.03 -0.30
C TYR A 40 -3.97 14.23 -1.18
N LEU A 41 -2.92 13.43 -0.97
CA LEU A 41 -1.66 13.55 -1.69
C LEU A 41 -1.60 12.68 -2.94
N HIS A 42 -2.39 11.61 -2.99
CA HIS A 42 -2.36 10.66 -4.10
C HIS A 42 -3.76 10.13 -4.37
N GLN A 43 -4.16 10.24 -5.63
CA GLN A 43 -5.39 9.65 -6.14
C GLN A 43 -5.01 8.69 -7.25
N GLY A 44 -5.31 7.41 -7.06
CA GLY A 44 -4.94 6.38 -8.01
C GLY A 44 -4.56 5.09 -7.31
N LYS A 45 -3.64 4.34 -7.91
CA LYS A 45 -3.29 3.01 -7.42
C LYS A 45 -2.07 3.03 -6.50
N VAL A 46 -2.10 2.12 -5.53
CA VAL A 46 -0.99 1.85 -4.63
C VAL A 46 -0.68 0.36 -4.72
N GLU A 47 0.60 0.01 -4.81
CA GLU A 47 1.06 -1.38 -4.73
C GLU A 47 1.88 -1.56 -3.47
N VAL A 48 1.58 -2.63 -2.74
CA VAL A 48 2.39 -3.08 -1.61
C VAL A 48 2.96 -4.43 -2.00
N LEU A 49 4.27 -4.50 -2.13
CA LEU A 49 4.97 -5.70 -2.56
C LEU A 49 5.85 -6.22 -1.43
N TYR A 50 5.93 -7.55 -1.31
CA TYR A 50 6.78 -8.18 -0.33
C TYR A 50 8.09 -8.60 -0.96
N ASN A 51 9.20 -8.13 -0.40
CA ASN A 51 10.55 -8.55 -0.80
C ASN A 51 10.97 -9.69 0.11
N GLU A 52 10.87 -10.92 -0.39
CA GLU A 52 11.13 -12.12 0.37
C GLU A 52 12.59 -12.20 0.84
N GLY A 53 13.53 -11.79 0.02
CA GLY A 53 14.94 -11.84 0.38
C GLY A 53 15.31 -10.94 1.55
N ALA A 54 14.68 -9.79 1.67
CA ALA A 54 14.92 -8.84 2.75
C ALA A 54 13.91 -8.96 3.89
N ASP A 55 12.81 -9.69 3.69
CA ASP A 55 11.69 -9.78 4.63
C ASP A 55 11.10 -8.40 4.96
N LEU A 56 11.02 -7.55 3.95
CA LEU A 56 10.52 -6.18 4.05
C LEU A 56 9.56 -5.89 2.90
N PHE A 57 8.83 -4.79 3.00
CA PHE A 57 7.87 -4.38 1.98
C PHE A 57 8.40 -3.22 1.15
N VAL A 58 7.85 -3.13 -0.06
CA VAL A 58 8.05 -1.98 -0.96
C VAL A 58 6.67 -1.40 -1.23
N VAL A 59 6.53 -0.09 -1.11
CA VAL A 59 5.27 0.60 -1.38
C VAL A 59 5.46 1.54 -2.56
N ASN A 60 4.64 1.36 -3.59
CA ASN A 60 4.65 2.20 -4.79
C ASN A 60 3.32 2.91 -4.93
N THR A 61 3.35 4.21 -5.19
CA THR A 61 2.18 4.90 -5.75
C THR A 61 2.35 4.95 -7.26
N LEU A 62 1.25 4.76 -7.98
CA LEU A 62 1.29 4.66 -9.43
C LEU A 62 0.55 5.82 -10.09
N ASN A 63 1.10 6.30 -11.21
CA ASN A 63 0.42 7.26 -12.07
C ASN A 63 -0.69 6.56 -12.85
N ALA A 64 -1.54 7.35 -13.51
CA ALA A 64 -2.65 6.82 -14.30
C ALA A 64 -2.19 5.88 -15.42
N ASP A 65 -0.98 6.08 -15.95
CA ASP A 65 -0.42 5.24 -17.02
C ASP A 65 0.25 3.96 -16.47
N GLY A 66 0.24 3.76 -15.16
CA GLY A 66 0.83 2.58 -14.53
C GLY A 66 2.29 2.75 -14.12
N SER A 67 2.93 3.87 -14.47
CA SER A 67 4.31 4.12 -14.04
C SER A 67 4.38 4.46 -12.56
N ILE A 68 5.53 4.22 -11.94
CA ILE A 68 5.74 4.52 -10.53
C ILE A 68 5.89 6.02 -10.34
N LYS A 69 5.02 6.59 -9.50
CA LYS A 69 5.08 7.99 -9.11
C LYS A 69 6.05 8.18 -7.95
N GLN A 70 5.96 7.33 -6.94
CA GLN A 70 6.79 7.36 -5.75
C GLN A 70 7.00 5.94 -5.26
N GLN A 71 8.20 5.65 -4.77
CA GLN A 71 8.53 4.34 -4.23
C GLN A 71 9.25 4.49 -2.90
N VAL A 72 8.81 3.72 -1.91
CA VAL A 72 9.49 3.60 -0.62
C VAL A 72 9.86 2.14 -0.42
N GLU A 73 11.15 1.86 -0.25
CA GLU A 73 11.67 0.52 -0.04
C GLU A 73 11.96 0.27 1.44
N ASP A 74 12.23 -0.97 1.77
CA ASP A 74 12.64 -1.39 3.11
C ASP A 74 11.65 -0.99 4.20
N VAL A 75 10.36 -1.19 3.90
CA VAL A 75 9.28 -0.86 4.83
C VAL A 75 9.05 -2.05 5.77
N TYR A 76 9.17 -1.81 7.06
CA TYR A 76 8.89 -2.82 8.07
C TYR A 76 7.39 -3.04 8.24
N LEU A 77 7.03 -4.23 8.68
CA LEU A 77 5.64 -4.64 8.87
C LEU A 77 4.85 -3.65 9.74
N ASP A 78 5.43 -3.23 10.84
CA ASP A 78 4.77 -2.34 11.80
C ASP A 78 4.77 -0.88 11.36
N CYS A 79 5.48 -0.55 10.29
CA CYS A 79 5.51 0.79 9.70
C CYS A 79 4.66 0.90 8.44
N LEU A 80 4.09 -0.21 7.96
CA LEU A 80 3.46 -0.26 6.64
C LEU A 80 2.31 0.74 6.51
N VAL A 81 1.39 0.76 7.47
CA VAL A 81 0.24 1.68 7.44
C VAL A 81 0.72 3.13 7.50
N SER A 82 1.68 3.45 8.37
CA SER A 82 2.22 4.81 8.49
C SER A 82 2.88 5.28 7.21
N VAL A 83 3.63 4.41 6.54
CA VAL A 83 4.30 4.76 5.28
C VAL A 83 3.28 5.03 4.20
N ILE A 84 2.28 4.16 4.04
CA ILE A 84 1.23 4.38 3.05
C ILE A 84 0.49 5.69 3.35
N ASP A 85 0.13 5.92 4.60
CA ASP A 85 -0.58 7.13 5.00
C ASP A 85 0.22 8.38 4.63
N SER A 86 1.53 8.36 4.86
CA SER A 86 2.39 9.51 4.52
C SER A 86 2.45 9.76 3.01
N MET A 87 2.29 8.74 2.17
CA MET A 87 2.32 8.87 0.72
C MET A 87 0.97 9.30 0.14
N VAL A 88 -0.12 8.98 0.83
CA VAL A 88 -1.48 9.11 0.30
C VAL A 88 -2.23 10.29 0.95
N GLU A 89 -2.10 10.49 2.24
CA GLU A 89 -3.02 11.36 2.99
C GLU A 89 -2.34 12.46 3.80
N THR A 90 -1.14 12.22 4.30
CA THR A 90 -0.48 13.18 5.20
C THR A 90 -0.01 14.42 4.46
N ILE A 91 -0.27 15.56 5.03
CA ILE A 91 0.13 16.86 4.50
C ILE A 91 1.42 17.32 5.18
#